data_b6b8f4aa0da1b114b88688666b216080
#
_entry.id   b6b8f4aa0da1b114b88688666b216080
#
_cell.length_a   1.000
_cell.length_b   1.000
_cell.length_c   1.000
_cell.angle_alpha   90.00
_cell.angle_beta   90.00
_cell.angle_gamma   90.00
#
_symmetry.space_group_name_H-M   'P 1'
#
loop_
_entity.id
_entity.type
_entity.pdbx_description
1 polymer ?
#
loop_
_entity_poly.entity_id
_entity_poly.type
_entity_poly.pdbx_seq_one_letter_code
_entity_poly.pdbx_strand_id
1 'polypeptide(L)'
;SKSLGNVINTEEYMQEFGVDALRMGLISGTANGKDFSFPRDKVIAYKHFSNKIWNMARFILLMIEQWGRDIPDYKDLDKKTLTNEDAELVKGLGNLMVGVDKSLEKYRFSEAGELIYQFMWHEMADKYIESVKNREDKDIALSVLLHVYVTCLKLLHPFMPFVTEEIWNSLSDKKGLLM
;
A
#
# COMPACT_ATOMS: atom_id res chain seq x y z
N SER A 1 25.27 9.99 20.48
CA SER A 1 25.72 9.66 21.85
C SER A 1 24.57 9.93 22.81
N LYS A 2 24.33 9.05 23.79
CA LYS A 2 23.30 9.26 24.84
C LYS A 2 23.47 10.58 25.57
N SER A 3 24.70 11.04 25.72
CA SER A 3 25.05 12.33 26.38
C SER A 3 24.62 13.56 25.57
N LEU A 4 24.32 13.43 24.29
CA LEU A 4 23.88 14.52 23.41
C LEU A 4 22.36 14.55 23.21
N GLY A 5 21.61 13.66 23.87
CA GLY A 5 20.15 13.60 23.75
C GLY A 5 19.61 13.23 22.35
N ASN A 6 20.48 12.77 21.44
CA ASN A 6 20.14 12.45 20.06
C ASN A 6 19.94 10.94 19.80
N VAL A 7 19.72 10.16 20.86
CA VAL A 7 19.42 8.73 20.77
C VAL A 7 17.91 8.54 20.80
N ILE A 8 17.38 7.94 19.75
CA ILE A 8 15.97 7.56 19.66
C ILE A 8 15.78 6.25 20.42
N ASN A 9 14.80 6.22 21.32
CA ASN A 9 14.34 4.98 21.94
C ASN A 9 13.38 4.28 20.98
N THR A 10 13.83 3.21 20.35
CA THR A 10 13.03 2.45 19.38
C THR A 10 11.79 1.81 20.00
N GLU A 11 11.83 1.41 21.27
CA GLU A 11 10.69 0.83 21.97
C GLU A 11 9.56 1.85 22.15
N GLU A 12 9.88 3.09 22.54
CA GLU A 12 8.90 4.17 22.64
C GLU A 12 8.24 4.47 21.29
N TYR A 13 9.03 4.52 20.21
CA TYR A 13 8.51 4.73 18.86
C TYR A 13 7.62 3.57 18.39
N MET A 14 7.98 2.32 18.68
CA MET A 14 7.13 1.18 18.35
C MET A 14 5.80 1.20 19.11
N GLN A 15 5.80 1.58 20.38
CA GLN A 15 4.59 1.68 21.19
C GLN A 15 3.69 2.84 20.72
N GLU A 16 4.28 3.99 20.39
CA GLU A 16 3.53 5.19 20.02
C GLU A 16 3.01 5.15 18.56
N PHE A 17 3.82 4.67 17.61
CA PHE A 17 3.55 4.79 16.19
C PHE A 17 3.27 3.46 15.49
N GLY A 18 3.63 2.35 16.11
CA GLY A 18 3.58 1.03 15.50
C GLY A 18 4.88 0.65 14.77
N VAL A 19 5.11 -0.66 14.67
CA VAL A 19 6.34 -1.21 14.08
C VAL A 19 6.47 -0.87 12.60
N ASP A 20 5.38 -0.95 11.84
CA ASP A 20 5.39 -0.69 10.39
C ASP A 20 5.75 0.76 10.07
N ALA A 21 5.21 1.72 10.83
CA ALA A 21 5.54 3.13 10.66
C ALA A 21 7.02 3.41 10.96
N LEU A 22 7.57 2.78 11.99
CA LEU A 22 8.99 2.88 12.32
C LEU A 22 9.86 2.28 11.22
N ARG A 23 9.53 1.06 10.74
CA ARG A 23 10.27 0.38 9.66
C ARG A 23 10.33 1.25 8.39
N MET A 24 9.17 1.72 7.95
CA MET A 24 9.07 2.56 6.75
C MET A 24 9.80 3.90 6.95
N GLY A 25 9.70 4.51 8.13
CA GLY A 25 10.41 5.73 8.50
C GLY A 25 11.94 5.58 8.47
N LEU A 26 12.47 4.42 8.87
CA LEU A 26 13.90 4.12 8.82
C LEU A 26 14.43 3.97 7.38
N ILE A 27 13.63 3.41 6.49
CA ILE A 27 14.03 3.14 5.10
C ILE A 27 13.88 4.41 4.26
N SER A 28 12.81 5.17 4.47
CA SER A 28 12.44 6.30 3.63
C SER A 28 13.41 7.48 3.76
N GLY A 29 13.79 8.07 2.62
CA GLY A 29 14.66 9.25 2.56
C GLY A 29 16.12 8.97 2.94
N THR A 30 16.52 7.71 3.04
CA THR A 30 17.91 7.32 3.23
C THR A 30 18.61 7.22 1.87
N ALA A 31 19.75 7.90 1.74
CA ALA A 31 20.66 7.67 0.63
C ALA A 31 21.72 6.65 1.05
N ASN A 32 22.05 5.71 0.19
CA ASN A 32 23.06 4.69 0.48
C ASN A 32 24.38 5.32 0.93
N GLY A 33 24.89 4.89 2.09
CA GLY A 33 26.19 5.33 2.62
C GLY A 33 26.22 6.75 3.19
N LYS A 34 25.07 7.38 3.45
CA LYS A 34 25.01 8.69 4.12
C LYS A 34 24.31 8.57 5.47
N ASP A 35 24.80 9.36 6.42
CA ASP A 35 24.09 9.59 7.68
C ASP A 35 22.78 10.33 7.40
N PHE A 36 21.72 9.96 8.11
CA PHE A 36 20.45 10.66 7.98
C PHE A 36 19.90 11.05 9.37
N SER A 37 19.24 12.18 9.40
CA SER A 37 18.41 12.55 10.54
C SER A 37 17.10 11.78 10.49
N PHE A 38 16.72 11.20 11.63
CA PHE A 38 15.46 10.46 11.76
C PHE A 38 14.40 11.36 12.41
N PRO A 39 13.66 12.15 11.65
CA PRO A 39 12.67 13.06 12.19
C PRO A 39 11.40 12.31 12.62
N ARG A 40 10.89 12.65 13.80
CA ARG A 40 9.64 12.09 14.34
C ARG A 40 8.46 12.26 13.39
N ASP A 41 8.36 13.41 12.75
CA ASP A 41 7.28 13.74 11.80
C ASP A 41 7.17 12.73 10.65
N LYS A 42 8.30 12.15 10.24
CA LYS A 42 8.33 11.13 9.21
C LYS A 42 7.65 9.83 9.66
N VAL A 43 7.90 9.40 10.90
CA VAL A 43 7.24 8.21 11.46
C VAL A 43 5.75 8.45 11.63
N ILE A 44 5.36 9.65 12.04
CA ILE A 44 3.95 10.07 12.13
C ILE A 44 3.26 9.99 10.75
N ALA A 45 3.93 10.47 9.69
CA ALA A 45 3.40 10.37 8.32
C ALA A 45 3.16 8.90 7.91
N TYR A 46 4.07 7.99 8.22
CA TYR A 46 3.89 6.58 7.92
C TYR A 46 2.87 5.87 8.83
N LYS A 47 2.65 6.33 10.05
CA LYS A 47 1.50 5.92 10.85
C LYS A 47 0.18 6.29 10.17
N HIS A 48 0.08 7.51 9.66
CA HIS A 48 -1.10 7.92 8.88
C HIS A 48 -1.27 7.11 7.60
N PHE A 49 -0.18 6.76 6.94
CA PHE A 49 -0.20 5.88 5.77
C PHE A 49 -0.69 4.46 6.13
N SER A 50 -0.21 3.87 7.21
CA SER A 50 -0.72 2.59 7.71
C SER A 50 -2.24 2.63 7.95
N ASN A 51 -2.73 3.69 8.60
CA ASN A 51 -4.17 3.89 8.80
C ASN A 51 -4.92 4.07 7.48
N LYS A 52 -4.34 4.77 6.49
CA LYS A 52 -4.94 4.96 5.16
C LYS A 52 -5.11 3.62 4.46
N ILE A 53 -4.07 2.78 4.47
CA ILE A 53 -4.11 1.43 3.88
C ILE A 53 -5.20 0.58 4.54
N TRP A 54 -5.26 0.57 5.86
CA TRP A 54 -6.29 -0.13 6.62
C TRP A 54 -7.71 0.34 6.25
N ASN A 55 -7.91 1.65 6.17
CA ASN A 55 -9.21 2.21 5.80
C ASN A 55 -9.60 1.90 4.35
N MET A 56 -8.64 1.81 3.42
CA MET A 56 -8.91 1.31 2.06
C MET A 56 -9.42 -0.12 2.07
N ALA A 57 -8.79 -1.02 2.86
CA ALA A 57 -9.27 -2.40 3.01
C ALA A 57 -10.72 -2.46 3.52
N ARG A 58 -11.00 -1.71 4.59
CA ARG A 58 -12.37 -1.63 5.16
C ARG A 58 -13.38 -1.11 4.15
N PHE A 59 -13.00 -0.10 3.37
CA PHE A 59 -13.86 0.43 2.31
C PHE A 59 -14.13 -0.63 1.23
N ILE A 60 -13.10 -1.33 0.75
CA ILE A 60 -13.23 -2.39 -0.26
C ILE A 60 -14.17 -3.50 0.26
N LEU A 61 -13.93 -3.98 1.48
CA LEU A 61 -14.78 -5.01 2.10
C LEU A 61 -16.24 -4.56 2.22
N LEU A 62 -16.46 -3.34 2.67
CA LEU A 62 -17.81 -2.78 2.78
C LEU A 62 -18.50 -2.69 1.42
N MET A 63 -17.79 -2.27 0.37
CA MET A 63 -18.33 -2.20 -0.98
C MET A 63 -18.68 -3.59 -1.53
N ILE A 64 -17.84 -4.60 -1.26
CA ILE A 64 -18.10 -5.99 -1.62
C ILE A 64 -19.35 -6.51 -0.91
N GLU A 65 -19.48 -6.27 0.38
CA GLU A 65 -20.64 -6.66 1.17
C GLU A 65 -21.93 -5.99 0.66
N GLN A 66 -21.89 -4.68 0.41
CA GLN A 66 -23.02 -3.93 -0.13
C GLN A 66 -23.42 -4.38 -1.54
N TRP A 67 -22.47 -4.78 -2.35
CA TRP A 67 -22.75 -5.31 -3.69
C TRP A 67 -23.53 -6.63 -3.62
N GLY A 68 -23.23 -7.49 -2.64
CA GLY A 68 -23.98 -8.72 -2.35
C GLY A 68 -23.98 -9.76 -3.46
N ARG A 69 -23.04 -9.66 -4.43
CA ARG A 69 -22.87 -10.57 -5.56
C ARG A 69 -21.39 -10.94 -5.68
N ASP A 70 -21.13 -12.04 -6.38
CA ASP A 70 -19.78 -12.47 -6.69
C ASP A 70 -19.02 -11.41 -7.51
N ILE A 71 -17.76 -11.22 -7.17
CA ILE A 71 -16.85 -10.34 -7.90
C ILE A 71 -15.94 -11.24 -8.74
N PRO A 72 -15.95 -11.06 -10.07
CA PRO A 72 -15.10 -11.86 -10.94
C PRO A 72 -13.61 -11.62 -10.65
N ASP A 73 -12.77 -12.63 -10.86
CA ASP A 73 -11.31 -12.40 -10.85
C ASP A 73 -10.96 -11.44 -12.00
N TYR A 74 -10.10 -10.48 -11.73
CA TYR A 74 -9.62 -9.52 -12.75
C TYR A 74 -9.07 -10.21 -14.02
N LYS A 75 -8.50 -11.41 -13.86
CA LYS A 75 -7.96 -12.19 -14.98
C LYS A 75 -9.03 -12.64 -15.97
N ASP A 76 -10.26 -12.85 -15.48
CA ASP A 76 -11.40 -13.34 -16.24
C ASP A 76 -12.22 -12.21 -16.89
N LEU A 77 -11.91 -10.95 -16.58
CA LEU A 77 -12.59 -9.79 -17.18
C LEU A 77 -12.25 -9.64 -18.66
N ASP A 78 -13.27 -9.35 -19.48
CA ASP A 78 -13.03 -8.84 -20.83
C ASP A 78 -12.43 -7.43 -20.73
N LYS A 79 -11.20 -7.29 -21.22
CA LYS A 79 -10.47 -6.00 -21.16
C LYS A 79 -11.17 -4.88 -21.94
N LYS A 80 -12.11 -5.22 -22.84
CA LYS A 80 -12.91 -4.24 -23.57
C LYS A 80 -13.99 -3.58 -22.71
N THR A 81 -14.36 -4.18 -21.57
CA THR A 81 -15.35 -3.62 -20.65
C THR A 81 -14.74 -2.63 -19.65
N LEU A 82 -13.41 -2.55 -19.59
CA LEU A 82 -12.72 -1.62 -18.72
C LEU A 82 -12.93 -0.17 -19.18
N THR A 83 -13.18 0.70 -18.22
CA THR A 83 -13.18 2.15 -18.46
C THR A 83 -11.75 2.66 -18.69
N ASN A 84 -11.64 3.90 -19.16
CA ASN A 84 -10.32 4.54 -19.28
C ASN A 84 -9.62 4.64 -17.92
N GLU A 85 -10.35 4.92 -16.85
CA GLU A 85 -9.84 5.00 -15.48
C GLU A 85 -9.31 3.65 -14.99
N ASP A 86 -10.02 2.55 -15.28
CA ASP A 86 -9.57 1.19 -14.98
C ASP A 86 -8.25 0.87 -15.70
N ALA A 87 -8.21 1.17 -17.00
CA ALA A 87 -7.04 0.92 -17.82
C ALA A 87 -5.82 1.76 -17.38
N GLU A 88 -6.04 3.01 -17.00
CA GLU A 88 -5.00 3.90 -16.46
C GLU A 88 -4.45 3.39 -15.13
N LEU A 89 -5.32 2.97 -14.20
CA LEU A 89 -4.90 2.43 -12.92
C LEU A 89 -4.06 1.15 -13.09
N VAL A 90 -4.53 0.22 -13.94
CA VAL A 90 -3.82 -1.04 -14.22
C VAL A 90 -2.47 -0.78 -14.90
N LYS A 91 -2.43 0.14 -15.86
CA LYS A 91 -1.17 0.58 -16.49
C LYS A 91 -0.23 1.21 -15.46
N GLY A 92 -0.77 2.03 -14.57
CA GLY A 92 -0.01 2.62 -13.45
C GLY A 92 0.59 1.55 -12.54
N LEU A 93 -0.19 0.50 -12.21
CA LEU A 93 0.31 -0.64 -11.45
C LEU A 93 1.47 -1.35 -12.16
N GLY A 94 1.37 -1.58 -13.47
CA GLY A 94 2.45 -2.17 -14.25
C GLY A 94 3.74 -1.33 -14.18
N ASN A 95 3.62 -0.02 -14.31
CA ASN A 95 4.75 0.90 -14.18
C ASN A 95 5.35 0.90 -12.76
N LEU A 96 4.49 0.84 -11.73
CA LEU A 96 4.90 0.71 -10.33
C LEU A 96 5.73 -0.55 -10.12
N MET A 97 5.24 -1.71 -10.57
CA MET A 97 5.95 -2.99 -10.42
C MET A 97 7.35 -2.92 -11.04
N VAL A 98 7.45 -2.45 -12.28
CA VAL A 98 8.75 -2.27 -12.96
C VAL A 98 9.66 -1.28 -12.21
N GLY A 99 9.10 -0.20 -11.67
CA GLY A 99 9.86 0.78 -10.90
C GLY A 99 10.39 0.22 -9.59
N VAL A 100 9.55 -0.50 -8.86
CA VAL A 100 9.91 -1.15 -7.59
C VAL A 100 11.01 -2.21 -7.83
N ASP A 101 10.84 -3.09 -8.81
CA ASP A 101 11.84 -4.12 -9.14
C ASP A 101 13.20 -3.49 -9.45
N LYS A 102 13.25 -2.49 -10.33
CA LYS A 102 14.48 -1.78 -10.67
C LYS A 102 15.14 -1.10 -9.47
N SER A 103 14.34 -0.57 -8.55
CA SER A 103 14.85 0.09 -7.35
C SER A 103 15.40 -0.94 -6.36
N LEU A 104 14.72 -2.07 -6.18
CA LEU A 104 15.18 -3.17 -5.32
C LEU A 104 16.46 -3.83 -5.85
N GLU A 105 16.57 -4.10 -7.16
CA GLU A 105 17.80 -4.62 -7.79
C GLU A 105 19.02 -3.73 -7.52
N LYS A 106 18.81 -2.42 -7.37
CA LYS A 106 19.86 -1.43 -7.09
C LYS A 106 19.99 -1.10 -5.60
N TYR A 107 19.33 -1.85 -4.72
CA TYR A 107 19.30 -1.58 -3.28
C TYR A 107 18.79 -0.17 -2.90
N ARG A 108 17.94 0.41 -3.74
CA ARG A 108 17.32 1.73 -3.52
C ARG A 108 15.98 1.56 -2.79
N PHE A 109 16.03 1.05 -1.58
CA PHE A 109 14.82 0.72 -0.80
C PHE A 109 13.94 1.93 -0.53
N SER A 110 14.53 3.10 -0.30
CA SER A 110 13.80 4.36 -0.12
C SER A 110 12.96 4.72 -1.34
N GLU A 111 13.55 4.59 -2.54
CA GLU A 111 12.87 4.87 -3.80
C GLU A 111 11.71 3.87 -4.05
N ALA A 112 11.95 2.59 -3.81
CA ALA A 112 10.91 1.56 -3.93
C ALA A 112 9.72 1.84 -2.99
N GLY A 113 9.99 2.14 -1.72
CA GLY A 113 8.94 2.48 -0.74
C GLY A 113 8.17 3.74 -1.11
N GLU A 114 8.85 4.76 -1.62
CA GLU A 114 8.22 6.01 -2.06
C GLU A 114 7.31 5.81 -3.27
N LEU A 115 7.72 5.02 -4.25
CA LEU A 115 6.88 4.69 -5.42
C LEU A 115 5.57 4.01 -4.98
N ILE A 116 5.64 3.05 -4.05
CA ILE A 116 4.46 2.37 -3.52
C ILE A 116 3.57 3.34 -2.76
N TYR A 117 4.16 4.18 -1.89
CA TYR A 117 3.43 5.19 -1.13
C TYR A 117 2.66 6.14 -2.05
N GLN A 118 3.32 6.74 -3.05
CA GLN A 118 2.72 7.69 -3.98
C GLN A 118 1.57 7.06 -4.77
N PHE A 119 1.76 5.85 -5.28
CA PHE A 119 0.72 5.15 -6.03
C PHE A 119 -0.50 4.83 -5.16
N MET A 120 -0.30 4.23 -3.98
CA MET A 120 -1.41 3.87 -3.10
C MET A 120 -2.15 5.08 -2.56
N TRP A 121 -1.44 6.16 -2.24
CA TRP A 121 -2.07 7.36 -1.70
C TRP A 121 -2.81 8.15 -2.76
N HIS A 122 -2.15 8.51 -3.84
CA HIS A 122 -2.70 9.46 -4.80
C HIS A 122 -3.49 8.80 -5.94
N GLU A 123 -2.94 7.77 -6.57
CA GLU A 123 -3.63 7.18 -7.71
C GLU A 123 -4.78 6.28 -7.26
N MET A 124 -4.56 5.51 -6.20
CA MET A 124 -5.54 4.53 -5.76
C MET A 124 -6.57 5.15 -4.79
N ALA A 125 -6.13 5.76 -3.67
CA ALA A 125 -7.03 6.23 -2.63
C ALA A 125 -7.72 7.54 -3.02
N ASP A 126 -6.98 8.55 -3.50
CA ASP A 126 -7.54 9.88 -3.75
C ASP A 126 -8.30 9.97 -5.10
N LYS A 127 -7.97 9.12 -6.08
CA LYS A 127 -8.61 9.14 -7.40
C LYS A 127 -9.55 7.96 -7.61
N TYR A 128 -9.01 6.75 -7.73
CA TYR A 128 -9.77 5.60 -8.19
C TYR A 128 -10.86 5.16 -7.21
N ILE A 129 -10.58 5.09 -5.91
CA ILE A 129 -11.59 4.73 -4.90
C ILE A 129 -12.76 5.74 -4.92
N GLU A 130 -12.49 7.02 -5.12
CA GLU A 130 -13.54 8.03 -5.22
C GLU A 130 -14.40 7.82 -6.48
N SER A 131 -13.81 7.45 -7.61
CA SER A 131 -14.56 7.18 -8.84
C SER A 131 -15.47 5.95 -8.71
N VAL A 132 -15.00 4.90 -8.02
CA VAL A 132 -15.77 3.65 -7.82
C VAL A 132 -17.08 3.87 -7.05
N LYS A 133 -17.14 4.87 -6.16
CA LYS A 133 -18.32 5.12 -5.30
C LYS A 133 -19.61 5.30 -6.10
N ASN A 134 -19.55 5.93 -7.25
CA ASN A 134 -20.70 6.30 -8.07
C ASN A 134 -20.87 5.45 -9.34
N ARG A 135 -20.06 4.40 -9.52
CA ARG A 135 -20.16 3.53 -10.70
C ARG A 135 -21.33 2.57 -10.60
N GLU A 136 -21.94 2.26 -11.75
CA GLU A 136 -23.00 1.26 -11.86
C GLU A 136 -22.45 -0.15 -12.04
N ASP A 137 -21.33 -0.29 -12.77
CA ASP A 137 -20.59 -1.54 -13.03
C ASP A 137 -19.67 -1.94 -11.86
N LYS A 138 -20.27 -2.10 -10.68
CA LYS A 138 -19.55 -2.36 -9.42
C LYS A 138 -18.70 -3.63 -9.47
N ASP A 139 -19.16 -4.67 -10.14
CA ASP A 139 -18.44 -5.94 -10.31
C ASP A 139 -17.10 -5.75 -11.02
N ILE A 140 -17.08 -5.00 -12.12
CA ILE A 140 -15.85 -4.69 -12.86
C ILE A 140 -14.95 -3.79 -12.02
N ALA A 141 -15.51 -2.69 -11.50
CA ALA A 141 -14.75 -1.73 -10.70
C ALA A 141 -14.10 -2.34 -9.45
N LEU A 142 -14.85 -3.19 -8.72
CA LEU A 142 -14.35 -3.88 -7.52
C LEU A 142 -13.33 -4.96 -7.88
N SER A 143 -13.51 -5.67 -8.99
CA SER A 143 -12.53 -6.63 -9.48
C SER A 143 -11.18 -5.97 -9.77
N VAL A 144 -11.18 -4.84 -10.50
CA VAL A 144 -9.97 -4.06 -10.78
C VAL A 144 -9.35 -3.53 -9.47
N LEU A 145 -10.17 -2.91 -8.60
CA LEU A 145 -9.71 -2.36 -7.34
C LEU A 145 -9.07 -3.41 -6.44
N LEU A 146 -9.70 -4.57 -6.29
CA LEU A 146 -9.19 -5.67 -5.47
C LEU A 146 -7.88 -6.22 -6.03
N HIS A 147 -7.79 -6.43 -7.35
CA HIS A 147 -6.56 -6.87 -8.01
C HIS A 147 -5.39 -5.92 -7.76
N VAL A 148 -5.61 -4.63 -7.97
CA VAL A 148 -4.58 -3.60 -7.77
C VAL A 148 -4.19 -3.50 -6.31
N TYR A 149 -5.17 -3.50 -5.40
CA TYR A 149 -4.92 -3.39 -3.97
C TYR A 149 -4.10 -4.55 -3.42
N VAL A 150 -4.48 -5.80 -3.75
CA VAL A 150 -3.75 -7.00 -3.33
C VAL A 150 -2.31 -6.99 -3.88
N THR A 151 -2.12 -6.56 -5.13
CA THR A 151 -0.77 -6.44 -5.70
C THR A 151 0.06 -5.40 -4.95
N CYS A 152 -0.53 -4.24 -4.62
CA CYS A 152 0.14 -3.22 -3.81
C CYS A 152 0.49 -3.71 -2.41
N LEU A 153 -0.39 -4.49 -1.76
CA LEU A 153 -0.08 -5.10 -0.46
C LEU A 153 1.14 -6.01 -0.55
N LYS A 154 1.27 -6.82 -1.61
CA LYS A 154 2.45 -7.68 -1.83
C LYS A 154 3.73 -6.87 -2.02
N LEU A 155 3.68 -5.80 -2.82
CA LEU A 155 4.81 -4.90 -3.01
C LEU A 155 5.22 -4.18 -1.72
N LEU A 156 4.24 -3.82 -0.88
CA LEU A 156 4.47 -3.12 0.38
C LEU A 156 4.90 -4.05 1.53
N HIS A 157 4.57 -5.34 1.46
CA HIS A 157 4.79 -6.30 2.55
C HIS A 157 6.23 -6.32 3.08
N PRO A 158 7.30 -6.28 2.28
CA PRO A 158 8.67 -6.21 2.79
C PRO A 158 8.95 -4.98 3.68
N PHE A 159 8.22 -3.90 3.48
CA PHE A 159 8.37 -2.64 4.19
C PHE A 159 7.48 -2.57 5.44
N MET A 160 6.22 -2.96 5.30
CA MET A 160 5.18 -2.85 6.33
C MET A 160 4.44 -4.19 6.52
N PRO A 161 5.13 -5.23 7.04
CA PRO A 161 4.61 -6.60 7.04
C PRO A 161 3.38 -6.80 7.93
N PHE A 162 3.26 -6.08 9.05
CA PHE A 162 2.19 -6.35 10.01
C PHE A 162 0.82 -5.89 9.52
N VAL A 163 0.71 -4.66 9.04
CA VAL A 163 -0.56 -4.14 8.51
C VAL A 163 -0.99 -4.86 7.23
N THR A 164 -0.03 -5.19 6.36
CA THR A 164 -0.34 -5.87 5.10
C THR A 164 -0.78 -7.31 5.31
N GLU A 165 -0.17 -8.02 6.26
CA GLU A 165 -0.58 -9.38 6.64
C GLU A 165 -1.96 -9.41 7.29
N GLU A 166 -2.23 -8.49 8.20
CA GLU A 166 -3.54 -8.39 8.87
C GLU A 166 -4.66 -8.09 7.87
N ILE A 167 -4.40 -7.19 6.91
CA ILE A 167 -5.33 -6.91 5.82
C ILE A 167 -5.53 -8.14 4.94
N TRP A 168 -4.44 -8.84 4.58
CA TRP A 168 -4.52 -10.04 3.77
C TRP A 168 -5.41 -11.11 4.41
N ASN A 169 -5.24 -11.35 5.70
CA ASN A 169 -6.07 -12.27 6.47
C ASN A 169 -7.56 -11.87 6.48
N SER A 170 -7.84 -10.57 6.39
CA SER A 170 -9.22 -10.05 6.35
C SER A 170 -9.85 -10.11 4.95
N LEU A 171 -9.03 -10.08 3.87
CA LEU A 171 -9.50 -10.07 2.48
C LEU A 171 -9.63 -11.48 1.88
N SER A 172 -8.97 -12.47 2.43
CA SER A 172 -8.90 -13.79 1.84
C SER A 172 -9.41 -14.87 2.79
N ASP A 173 -10.30 -15.73 2.31
CA ASP A 173 -10.60 -17.01 2.94
C ASP A 173 -9.42 -18.00 2.82
N LYS A 174 -8.35 -17.59 2.17
CA LYS A 174 -7.17 -18.42 1.92
C LYS A 174 -6.24 -18.38 3.12
N LYS A 175 -6.03 -19.53 3.72
CA LYS A 175 -5.02 -19.72 4.76
C LYS A 175 -3.63 -19.71 4.12
N GLY A 176 -2.80 -18.75 4.48
CA GLY A 176 -1.40 -18.64 4.03
C GLY A 176 -0.88 -17.20 4.20
N LEU A 177 0.44 -17.04 4.23
CA LEU A 177 1.08 -15.74 4.30
C LEU A 177 0.93 -14.97 2.98
N LEU A 178 1.01 -13.65 3.04
CA LEU A 178 0.92 -12.74 1.88
C LEU A 178 2.12 -12.85 0.92
N MET A 179 3.03 -13.73 1.11
CA MET A 179 4.22 -13.88 0.26
C MET A 179 3.91 -14.44 -1.13
#